data_e2b1eb14928c8f1a82ef20ff4058ff50
#
_entry.id   e2b1eb14928c8f1a82ef20ff4058ff50
#
_cell.length_a   1.000
_cell.length_b   1.000
_cell.length_c   1.000
_cell.angle_alpha   90.00
_cell.angle_beta   90.00
_cell.angle_gamma   90.00
#
_symmetry.space_group_name_H-M   'P 1'
#
loop_
_entity.id
_entity.type
_entity.pdbx_description
1 polymer ?
#
loop_
_entity_poly.entity_id
_entity_poly.type
_entity_poly.pdbx_seq_one_letter_code
_entity_poly.pdbx_strand_id
1 'polypeptide(L)'
;MNNPIKDAWYYIIVQNPGTSDEQFVGYTDKETKTTFIPAFKSKEIAQQCFLIMPKDIMKNKYEIQAVIKEDLIHQTQKNDYEVFLLDDKGIILEKVF
;
A
#
# COMPACT_ATOMS: atom_id res chain seq x y z
N MET A 1 28.90 -7.24 7.41
CA MET A 1 28.25 -5.95 7.60
C MET A 1 26.76 -6.05 7.47
N ASN A 2 26.06 -5.64 8.45
CA ASN A 2 24.62 -5.66 8.43
C ASN A 2 24.05 -4.52 7.64
N ASN A 3 22.97 -4.82 6.95
CA ASN A 3 22.21 -3.78 6.32
C ASN A 3 20.77 -3.87 6.84
N PRO A 4 20.47 -3.14 7.92
CA PRO A 4 19.14 -3.25 8.52
C PRO A 4 18.03 -2.77 7.60
N ILE A 5 18.37 -2.00 6.59
CA ILE A 5 17.37 -1.44 5.70
C ILE A 5 16.74 -2.48 4.80
N LYS A 6 17.45 -3.59 4.55
CA LYS A 6 16.95 -4.58 3.61
C LYS A 6 15.62 -5.17 4.02
N ASP A 7 15.27 -5.08 5.29
CA ASP A 7 14.03 -5.63 5.79
C ASP A 7 12.91 -4.62 5.82
N ALA A 8 13.19 -3.40 5.38
CA ALA A 8 12.24 -2.30 5.48
C ALA A 8 11.58 -1.95 4.16
N TRP A 9 11.47 -2.92 3.26
CA TRP A 9 10.79 -2.73 1.98
C TRP A 9 9.37 -3.24 2.05
N TYR A 10 8.45 -2.48 1.47
CA TYR A 10 7.06 -2.87 1.37
C TYR A 10 6.59 -2.68 -0.06
N TYR A 11 5.53 -3.38 -0.43
CA TYR A 11 4.91 -3.24 -1.75
C TYR A 11 3.60 -2.49 -1.58
N ILE A 12 3.43 -1.45 -2.38
CA ILE A 12 2.29 -0.52 -2.28
C ILE A 12 1.63 -0.46 -3.64
N ILE A 13 0.32 -0.32 -3.67
CA ILE A 13 -0.42 -0.13 -4.91
C ILE A 13 -0.48 1.36 -5.19
N VAL A 14 -0.02 1.74 -6.39
CA VAL A 14 0.02 3.14 -6.81
C VAL A 14 -0.98 3.33 -7.93
N GLN A 15 -1.77 4.39 -7.81
CA GLN A 15 -2.78 4.75 -8.81
C GLN A 15 -2.22 5.83 -9.72
N ASN A 16 -2.42 5.66 -11.03
CA ASN A 16 -1.98 6.61 -12.06
C ASN A 16 -0.50 6.93 -11.97
N PRO A 17 0.37 5.90 -11.96
CA PRO A 17 1.80 6.12 -11.79
C PRO A 17 2.38 6.97 -12.92
N GLY A 18 3.32 7.85 -12.57
CA GLY A 18 4.00 8.67 -13.54
C GLY A 18 3.22 9.88 -14.01
N THR A 19 2.06 10.16 -13.42
CA THR A 19 1.25 11.32 -13.79
C THR A 19 1.13 12.27 -12.62
N SER A 20 0.53 13.44 -12.88
CA SER A 20 0.27 14.39 -11.80
C SER A 20 -0.79 13.89 -10.82
N ASP A 21 -1.54 12.86 -11.20
CA ASP A 21 -2.56 12.26 -10.35
C ASP A 21 -2.04 11.02 -9.63
N GLU A 22 -0.75 10.81 -9.61
CA GLU A 22 -0.15 9.65 -8.95
C GLU A 22 -0.38 9.73 -7.45
N GLN A 23 -0.89 8.63 -6.89
CA GLN A 23 -1.10 8.55 -5.44
C GLN A 23 -1.16 7.11 -5.00
N PHE A 24 -0.87 6.88 -3.71
CA PHE A 24 -1.05 5.57 -3.12
C PHE A 24 -2.54 5.26 -3.03
N VAL A 25 -2.88 4.00 -3.28
CA VAL A 25 -4.28 3.57 -3.17
C VAL A 25 -4.63 3.40 -1.71
N GLY A 26 -5.70 4.06 -1.28
CA GLY A 26 -6.23 3.89 0.05
C GLY A 26 -7.30 2.79 0.07
N TYR A 27 -7.47 2.18 1.22
CA TYR A 27 -8.47 1.14 1.42
C TYR A 27 -9.29 1.49 2.65
N THR A 28 -10.61 1.41 2.52
CA THR A 28 -11.50 1.71 3.64
C THR A 28 -12.06 0.41 4.20
N ASP A 29 -11.82 0.19 5.49
CA ASP A 29 -12.38 -0.95 6.20
C ASP A 29 -13.87 -0.70 6.39
N LYS A 30 -14.70 -1.64 5.95
CA LYS A 30 -16.15 -1.49 6.00
C LYS A 30 -16.70 -1.48 7.42
N GLU A 31 -16.04 -2.18 8.33
CA GLU A 31 -16.52 -2.28 9.70
C GLU A 31 -16.17 -1.06 10.53
N THR A 32 -14.90 -0.67 10.48
CA THR A 32 -14.42 0.46 11.28
C THR A 32 -14.54 1.79 10.55
N LYS A 33 -14.73 1.74 9.23
CA LYS A 33 -14.78 2.92 8.36
C LYS A 33 -13.50 3.73 8.40
N THR A 34 -12.41 3.06 8.69
CA THR A 34 -11.08 3.68 8.72
C THR A 34 -10.43 3.52 7.36
N THR A 35 -9.86 4.60 6.85
CA THR A 35 -9.12 4.57 5.59
C THR A 35 -7.64 4.51 5.90
N PHE A 36 -6.92 3.61 5.24
CA PHE A 36 -5.50 3.43 5.45
C PHE A 36 -4.84 3.02 4.14
N ILE A 37 -3.50 3.07 4.12
CA ILE A 37 -2.72 2.62 2.97
C ILE A 37 -2.33 1.18 3.20
N PRO A 38 -2.75 0.25 2.34
CA PRO A 38 -2.35 -1.16 2.49
C PRO A 38 -0.92 -1.35 2.00
N ALA A 39 -0.15 -2.09 2.78
CA ALA A 39 1.21 -2.47 2.44
C ALA A 39 1.31 -3.98 2.43
N PHE A 40 2.23 -4.52 1.65
CA PHE A 40 2.37 -5.96 1.47
C PHE A 40 3.83 -6.35 1.53
N LYS A 41 4.09 -7.57 1.98
CA LYS A 41 5.46 -8.06 2.11
C LYS A 41 6.05 -8.54 0.79
N SER A 42 5.23 -8.88 -0.17
CA SER A 42 5.71 -9.33 -1.47
C SER A 42 4.80 -8.81 -2.57
N LYS A 43 5.34 -8.78 -3.78
CA LYS A 43 4.58 -8.36 -4.94
C LYS A 43 3.41 -9.31 -5.20
N GLU A 44 3.64 -10.61 -5.00
CA GLU A 44 2.60 -11.59 -5.24
C GLU A 44 1.42 -11.42 -4.28
N ILE A 45 1.71 -11.16 -3.01
CA ILE A 45 0.65 -10.93 -2.04
C ILE A 45 -0.14 -9.68 -2.44
N ALA A 46 0.55 -8.64 -2.86
CA ALA A 46 -0.12 -7.41 -3.30
C ALA A 46 -1.00 -7.67 -4.51
N GLN A 47 -0.51 -8.45 -5.47
CA GLN A 47 -1.29 -8.76 -6.66
C GLN A 47 -2.56 -9.54 -6.32
N GLN A 48 -2.46 -10.50 -5.42
CA GLN A 48 -3.61 -11.29 -5.03
C GLN A 48 -4.66 -10.42 -4.34
N CYS A 49 -4.22 -9.58 -3.42
CA CYS A 49 -5.14 -8.69 -2.73
C CYS A 49 -5.77 -7.69 -3.71
N PHE A 50 -4.97 -7.20 -4.64
CA PHE A 50 -5.46 -6.23 -5.63
C PHE A 50 -6.64 -6.78 -6.42
N LEU A 51 -6.64 -8.08 -6.72
CA LEU A 51 -7.72 -8.69 -7.50
C LEU A 51 -9.07 -8.60 -6.79
N ILE A 52 -9.08 -8.56 -5.48
CA ILE A 52 -10.33 -8.53 -4.72
C ILE A 52 -10.66 -7.16 -4.17
N MET A 53 -9.79 -6.17 -4.36
CA MET A 53 -10.05 -4.81 -3.88
C MET A 53 -10.99 -4.07 -4.83
N PRO A 54 -11.89 -3.23 -4.28
CA PRO A 54 -12.70 -2.35 -5.13
C PRO A 54 -11.79 -1.35 -5.85
N LYS A 55 -11.99 -1.21 -7.15
CA LYS A 55 -11.16 -0.31 -7.94
C LYS A 55 -11.84 0.00 -9.26
N ASP A 56 -11.44 1.09 -9.87
CA ASP A 56 -11.97 1.51 -11.16
C ASP A 56 -10.86 1.40 -12.20
N ILE A 57 -10.73 0.21 -12.78
CA ILE A 57 -9.68 -0.04 -13.77
C ILE A 57 -9.99 0.61 -15.12
N MET A 58 -11.22 1.09 -15.31
CA MET A 58 -11.58 1.78 -16.53
C MET A 58 -11.05 3.20 -16.56
N LYS A 59 -10.99 3.84 -15.40
CA LYS A 59 -10.55 5.24 -15.30
C LYS A 59 -9.12 5.38 -14.88
N ASN A 60 -8.59 4.42 -14.13
CA ASN A 60 -7.30 4.58 -13.50
C ASN A 60 -6.38 3.43 -13.87
N LYS A 61 -5.10 3.74 -13.89
CA LYS A 61 -4.06 2.72 -14.03
C LYS A 61 -3.49 2.44 -12.66
N TYR A 62 -3.01 1.22 -12.46
CA TYR A 62 -2.49 0.79 -11.17
C TYR A 62 -1.18 0.06 -11.37
N GLU A 63 -0.28 0.25 -10.42
CA GLU A 63 1.02 -0.43 -10.45
C GLU A 63 1.43 -0.75 -9.02
N ILE A 64 2.01 -1.93 -8.83
CA ILE A 64 2.55 -2.32 -7.53
C ILE A 64 4.01 -1.93 -7.52
N GLN A 65 4.40 -1.10 -6.55
CA GLN A 65 5.76 -0.59 -6.45
C GLN A 65 6.36 -0.95 -5.11
N ALA A 66 7.66 -1.24 -5.12
CA ALA A 66 8.42 -1.46 -3.89
C ALA A 66 8.81 -0.11 -3.34
N VAL A 67 8.54 0.11 -2.05
CA VAL A 67 8.82 1.38 -1.39
C VAL A 67 9.55 1.09 -0.09
N ILE A 68 10.64 1.81 0.15
CA ILE A 68 11.35 1.66 1.41
C ILE A 68 10.52 2.31 2.54
N LYS A 69 10.59 1.72 3.73
CA LYS A 69 9.73 2.13 4.83
C LYS A 69 9.82 3.63 5.13
N GLU A 70 11.02 4.18 5.10
CA GLU A 70 11.20 5.60 5.40
C GLU A 70 10.47 6.50 4.42
N ASP A 71 10.52 6.15 3.13
CA ASP A 71 9.81 6.90 2.11
C ASP A 71 8.31 6.75 2.28
N LEU A 72 7.86 5.56 2.63
CA LEU A 72 6.46 5.29 2.85
C LEU A 72 5.93 6.14 4.01
N ILE A 73 6.66 6.17 5.11
CA ILE A 73 6.30 6.99 6.26
C ILE A 73 6.24 8.46 5.87
N HIS A 74 7.26 8.92 5.16
CA HIS A 74 7.35 10.33 4.79
C HIS A 74 6.16 10.76 3.95
N GLN A 75 5.80 9.95 2.96
CA GLN A 75 4.71 10.30 2.06
C GLN A 75 3.34 10.20 2.71
N THR A 76 3.14 9.24 3.60
CA THR A 76 1.84 9.05 4.23
C THR A 76 1.61 10.00 5.39
N GLN A 77 2.66 10.45 6.07
CA GLN A 77 2.51 11.42 7.16
C GLN A 77 1.96 12.75 6.68
N LYS A 78 2.28 13.12 5.46
CA LYS A 78 1.78 14.39 4.91
C LYS A 78 0.26 14.44 4.84
N ASN A 79 -0.37 13.26 4.74
CA ASN A 79 -1.81 13.16 4.56
C ASN A 79 -2.49 12.50 5.76
N ASP A 80 -1.76 12.30 6.84
CA ASP A 80 -2.29 11.68 8.07
C ASP A 80 -2.84 10.27 7.83
N TYR A 81 -2.30 9.54 6.88
CA TYR A 81 -2.71 8.16 6.65
C TYR A 81 -1.93 7.21 7.51
N GLU A 82 -2.62 6.20 8.02
CA GLU A 82 -1.98 5.06 8.65
C GLU A 82 -1.65 4.01 7.60
N VAL A 83 -0.68 3.17 7.89
CA VAL A 83 -0.26 2.10 6.99
C VAL A 83 -0.38 0.78 7.72
N PHE A 84 -1.11 -0.15 7.13
CA PHE A 84 -1.29 -1.48 7.69
C PHE A 84 -0.76 -2.53 6.72
N LEU A 85 -0.15 -3.57 7.29
CA LEU A 85 0.31 -4.71 6.51
C LEU A 85 -0.85 -5.69 6.34
N LEU A 86 -1.13 -6.08 5.10
CA LEU A 86 -2.24 -6.97 4.78
C LEU A 86 -1.71 -8.27 4.17
N ASP A 87 -2.52 -9.33 4.27
CA ASP A 87 -2.24 -10.56 3.56
C ASP A 87 -2.91 -10.55 2.18
N ASP A 88 -2.85 -11.67 1.48
CA ASP A 88 -3.38 -11.76 0.12
C ASP A 88 -4.91 -11.70 0.06
N LYS A 89 -5.57 -11.81 1.20
CA LYS A 89 -7.03 -11.73 1.28
C LYS A 89 -7.50 -10.39 1.83
N GLY A 90 -6.57 -9.47 2.07
CA GLY A 90 -6.92 -8.16 2.60
C GLY A 90 -7.09 -8.12 4.10
N ILE A 91 -6.65 -9.15 4.80
CA ILE A 91 -6.76 -9.19 6.26
C ILE A 91 -5.57 -8.44 6.86
N ILE A 92 -5.85 -7.55 7.79
CA ILE A 92 -4.82 -6.75 8.45
C ILE A 92 -4.00 -7.65 9.35
N LEU A 93 -2.68 -7.65 9.14
CA LEU A 93 -1.76 -8.44 9.93
C LEU A 93 -1.14 -7.61 11.05
N GLU A 94 -0.76 -6.37 10.76
CA GLU A 94 -0.18 -5.49 11.76
C GLU A 94 -0.14 -4.07 11.23
N LYS A 95 0.04 -3.14 12.14
CA LYS A 95 0.20 -1.73 11.77
C LYS A 95 1.67 -1.47 11.49
N VAL A 96 1.97 -0.90 10.34
CA VAL A 96 3.34 -0.58 9.97
C VAL A 96 3.81 0.66 10.73
N PHE A 97 2.94 1.66 10.80
CA PHE A 97 3.16 2.82 11.66
C PHE A 97 1.89 3.65 11.79
#